data_f40add7d2c348cadbdee49532f36e7cd
#
_entry.id   f40add7d2c348cadbdee49532f36e7cd
#
_cell.length_a   1.000
_cell.length_b   1.000
_cell.length_c   1.000
_cell.angle_alpha   90.00
_cell.angle_beta   90.00
_cell.angle_gamma   90.00
#
_symmetry.space_group_name_H-M   'P 1'
#
loop_
_entity.id
_entity.type
_entity.pdbx_description
1 polymer ?
#
loop_
_entity_poly.entity_id
_entity_poly.type
_entity_poly.pdbx_seq_one_letter_code
_entity_poly.pdbx_strand_id
1 'polypeptide(L)'
;MLSVSGKARVADFLGDRMVYRNLNPADGRLAGFETTRRLLGLPSGYAPRKSELDYARVVYELLQQAQHLQAPGRALRQIVFIGDTRRNDGLTFDNLCQVSGLPGTAFIGDETTTPVNIEVAQTAGGRSLYLANRWEALLDPGEQGFRKFCQRQGLVADEGTVLLVDLDKTALAARGRNARVIDQVRIRAVENTVAESLGASFDPHAFRTAYDRLNQPEFHSFTADNQDYLAYICLILGSGIVDLDDLVGQVLQGSWSRFADFIEQIEARAGELGGGLADLHTEIYTRFLQGDPTPFKAFRRKEYLATIHRMGCLGDDAPLLERME
;
A
#
# COMPACT_ATOMS: atom_id res chain seq x y z
N MET A 1 30.03 -7.16 -7.57
CA MET A 1 29.63 -6.46 -8.81
C MET A 1 28.11 -6.62 -8.92
N LEU A 2 27.36 -5.53 -8.82
CA LEU A 2 25.90 -5.57 -9.00
C LEU A 2 25.62 -5.67 -10.50
N SER A 3 24.87 -6.69 -10.90
CA SER A 3 24.40 -6.83 -12.29
C SER A 3 22.95 -6.37 -12.38
N VAL A 4 22.66 -5.50 -13.34
CA VAL A 4 21.27 -5.16 -13.69
C VAL A 4 20.74 -6.25 -14.60
N SER A 5 19.80 -7.05 -14.12
CA SER A 5 19.30 -8.25 -14.80
C SER A 5 18.23 -7.96 -15.86
N GLY A 6 17.85 -6.70 -16.07
CA GLY A 6 16.79 -6.31 -16.99
C GLY A 6 15.40 -6.23 -16.33
N LYS A 7 14.35 -6.17 -17.16
CA LYS A 7 12.95 -6.06 -16.69
C LYS A 7 12.38 -7.42 -16.36
N ALA A 8 11.76 -7.53 -15.18
CA ALA A 8 11.06 -8.74 -14.76
C ALA A 8 9.76 -8.36 -14.04
N ARG A 9 8.76 -9.25 -14.08
CA ARG A 9 7.55 -9.10 -13.27
C ARG A 9 7.81 -9.67 -11.87
N VAL A 10 7.13 -9.14 -10.86
CA VAL A 10 7.23 -9.66 -9.48
C VAL A 10 6.92 -11.16 -9.44
N ALA A 11 5.95 -11.61 -10.22
CA ALA A 11 5.61 -13.03 -10.35
C ALA A 11 6.76 -13.90 -10.91
N ASP A 12 7.70 -13.32 -11.65
CA ASP A 12 8.86 -14.06 -12.17
C ASP A 12 9.85 -14.42 -11.04
N PHE A 13 9.80 -13.68 -9.91
CA PHE A 13 10.61 -13.94 -8.72
C PHE A 13 9.86 -14.72 -7.63
N LEU A 14 8.63 -14.30 -7.34
CA LEU A 14 7.85 -14.83 -6.21
C LEU A 14 6.93 -15.97 -6.65
N GLY A 15 6.80 -16.17 -7.96
CA GLY A 15 5.92 -17.17 -8.53
C GLY A 15 4.47 -16.95 -8.09
N ASP A 16 3.82 -18.02 -7.69
CA ASP A 16 2.43 -18.05 -7.27
C ASP A 16 2.20 -17.65 -5.79
N ARG A 17 3.26 -17.32 -5.03
CA ARG A 17 3.18 -16.98 -3.60
C ARG A 17 2.68 -15.57 -3.31
N MET A 18 2.08 -14.91 -4.28
CA MET A 18 1.59 -13.54 -4.16
C MET A 18 0.07 -13.49 -3.99
N VAL A 19 -0.36 -12.51 -3.21
CA VAL A 19 -1.76 -12.05 -3.18
C VAL A 19 -1.79 -10.60 -3.66
N TYR A 20 -2.59 -10.35 -4.69
CA TYR A 20 -2.72 -9.01 -5.27
C TYR A 20 -3.54 -8.09 -4.34
N ARG A 21 -3.47 -6.77 -4.59
CA ARG A 21 -4.19 -5.76 -3.81
C ARG A 21 -5.71 -5.99 -3.74
N ASN A 22 -6.29 -6.58 -4.77
CA ASN A 22 -7.70 -6.96 -4.81
C ASN A 22 -8.00 -8.29 -4.10
N LEU A 23 -7.06 -8.80 -3.31
CA LEU A 23 -7.14 -10.04 -2.54
C LEU A 23 -7.31 -11.31 -3.40
N ASN A 24 -7.02 -11.23 -4.69
CA ASN A 24 -6.89 -12.44 -5.50
C ASN A 24 -5.47 -13.00 -5.40
N PRO A 25 -5.32 -14.29 -5.06
CA PRO A 25 -4.02 -14.95 -5.08
C PRO A 25 -3.51 -15.15 -6.52
N ALA A 26 -2.20 -15.15 -6.71
CA ALA A 26 -1.58 -15.53 -7.97
C ALA A 26 -1.68 -17.04 -8.22
N ASP A 27 -1.69 -17.83 -7.16
CA ASP A 27 -1.89 -19.28 -7.23
C ASP A 27 -3.35 -19.61 -7.55
N GLY A 28 -3.61 -20.10 -8.75
CA GLY A 28 -4.95 -20.47 -9.20
C GLY A 28 -5.58 -21.69 -8.47
N ARG A 29 -4.82 -22.37 -7.61
CA ARG A 29 -5.34 -23.44 -6.76
C ARG A 29 -6.02 -22.91 -5.49
N LEU A 30 -5.74 -21.65 -5.11
CA LEU A 30 -6.37 -20.98 -3.99
C LEU A 30 -7.68 -20.32 -4.44
N ALA A 31 -8.61 -20.19 -3.52
CA ALA A 31 -9.87 -19.50 -3.80
C ALA A 31 -9.63 -18.01 -4.09
N GLY A 32 -10.19 -17.50 -5.18
CA GLY A 32 -10.18 -16.07 -5.46
C GLY A 32 -11.01 -15.29 -4.44
N PHE A 33 -10.80 -13.97 -4.40
CA PHE A 33 -11.44 -13.09 -3.41
C PHE A 33 -12.97 -13.25 -3.35
N GLU A 34 -13.63 -13.32 -4.50
CA GLU A 34 -15.09 -13.40 -4.53
C GLU A 34 -15.63 -14.71 -3.89
N THR A 35 -14.91 -15.82 -4.03
CA THR A 35 -15.25 -17.07 -3.37
C THR A 35 -15.00 -17.00 -1.88
N THR A 36 -13.84 -16.48 -1.48
CA THR A 36 -13.46 -16.29 -0.07
C THR A 36 -14.40 -15.32 0.64
N ARG A 37 -14.76 -14.22 -0.04
CA ARG A 37 -15.73 -13.23 0.45
C ARG A 37 -17.07 -13.88 0.80
N ARG A 38 -17.63 -14.69 -0.11
CA ARG A 38 -18.89 -15.42 0.13
C ARG A 38 -18.77 -16.41 1.28
N LEU A 39 -17.66 -17.14 1.34
CA LEU A 39 -17.40 -18.08 2.46
C LEU A 39 -17.41 -17.38 3.81
N LEU A 40 -16.83 -16.17 3.87
CA LEU A 40 -16.74 -15.38 5.11
C LEU A 40 -17.96 -14.51 5.38
N GLY A 41 -18.97 -14.50 4.51
CA GLY A 41 -20.17 -13.68 4.63
C GLY A 41 -19.93 -12.17 4.52
N LEU A 42 -18.89 -11.75 3.79
CA LEU A 42 -18.58 -10.32 3.61
C LEU A 42 -19.49 -9.68 2.55
N PRO A 43 -19.77 -8.36 2.65
CA PRO A 43 -20.61 -7.64 1.71
C PRO A 43 -20.11 -7.72 0.25
N SER A 44 -21.00 -7.68 -0.72
CA SER A 44 -20.66 -7.62 -2.15
C SER A 44 -20.15 -6.23 -2.53
N GLY A 45 -19.30 -6.15 -3.58
CA GLY A 45 -18.76 -4.90 -4.08
C GLY A 45 -17.74 -4.21 -3.18
N TYR A 46 -17.30 -4.89 -2.12
CA TYR A 46 -16.37 -4.36 -1.14
C TYR A 46 -15.10 -5.19 -1.08
N ALA A 47 -13.98 -4.57 -1.36
CA ALA A 47 -12.64 -5.15 -1.15
C ALA A 47 -12.03 -4.52 0.12
N PRO A 48 -11.90 -5.27 1.23
CA PRO A 48 -11.43 -4.73 2.49
C PRO A 48 -9.99 -4.21 2.37
N ARG A 49 -9.72 -3.17 3.14
CA ARG A 49 -8.39 -2.55 3.17
C ARG A 49 -7.48 -3.25 4.19
N LYS A 50 -6.19 -3.13 3.97
CA LYS A 50 -5.13 -3.73 4.77
C LYS A 50 -5.27 -3.47 6.28
N SER A 51 -5.78 -2.30 6.67
CA SER A 51 -6.04 -1.93 8.07
C SER A 51 -7.34 -2.49 8.65
N GLU A 52 -8.18 -3.15 7.86
CA GLU A 52 -9.49 -3.63 8.30
C GLU A 52 -9.45 -5.10 8.75
N LEU A 53 -10.29 -5.45 9.69
CA LEU A 53 -10.37 -6.80 10.24
C LEU A 53 -10.79 -7.82 9.16
N ASP A 54 -11.68 -7.42 8.25
CA ASP A 54 -12.14 -8.26 7.15
C ASP A 54 -11.01 -8.59 6.15
N TYR A 55 -10.05 -7.68 5.95
CA TYR A 55 -8.83 -7.99 5.21
C TYR A 55 -8.07 -9.14 5.87
N ALA A 56 -7.86 -9.05 7.18
CA ALA A 56 -7.17 -10.10 7.94
C ALA A 56 -7.92 -11.44 7.88
N ARG A 57 -9.26 -11.43 7.89
CA ARG A 57 -10.08 -12.64 7.72
C ARG A 57 -9.86 -13.30 6.37
N VAL A 58 -9.86 -12.53 5.29
CA VAL A 58 -9.59 -13.03 3.93
C VAL A 58 -8.18 -13.57 3.82
N VAL A 59 -7.18 -12.81 4.28
CA VAL A 59 -5.77 -13.26 4.23
C VAL A 59 -5.56 -14.53 5.04
N TYR A 60 -6.15 -14.63 6.24
CA TYR A 60 -6.02 -15.83 7.06
C TYR A 60 -6.63 -17.06 6.39
N GLU A 61 -7.79 -16.92 5.76
CA GLU A 61 -8.41 -18.00 4.98
C GLU A 61 -7.49 -18.47 3.83
N LEU A 62 -6.90 -17.52 3.08
CA LEU A 62 -5.93 -17.85 2.03
C LEU A 62 -4.69 -18.57 2.58
N LEU A 63 -4.20 -18.15 3.75
CA LEU A 63 -3.06 -18.80 4.42
C LEU A 63 -3.39 -20.24 4.83
N GLN A 64 -4.59 -20.50 5.34
CA GLN A 64 -5.03 -21.85 5.68
C GLN A 64 -5.09 -22.75 4.44
N GLN A 65 -5.65 -22.23 3.34
CA GLN A 65 -5.69 -22.96 2.07
C GLN A 65 -4.28 -23.24 1.53
N ALA A 66 -3.39 -22.23 1.55
CA ALA A 66 -2.01 -22.38 1.13
C ALA A 66 -1.26 -23.42 1.99
N GLN A 67 -1.44 -23.38 3.31
CA GLN A 67 -0.86 -24.35 4.24
C GLN A 67 -1.34 -25.77 3.94
N HIS A 68 -2.64 -25.93 3.70
CA HIS A 68 -3.20 -27.23 3.34
C HIS A 68 -2.59 -27.80 2.05
N LEU A 69 -2.33 -26.94 1.06
CA LEU A 69 -1.69 -27.35 -0.21
C LEU A 69 -0.21 -27.68 -0.05
N GLN A 70 0.51 -26.94 0.79
CA GLN A 70 1.97 -27.07 0.93
C GLN A 70 2.38 -28.14 1.95
N ALA A 71 1.65 -28.25 3.04
CA ALA A 71 1.92 -29.18 4.14
C ALA A 71 0.61 -29.78 4.66
N PRO A 72 -0.01 -30.72 3.92
CA PRO A 72 -1.25 -31.36 4.33
C PRO A 72 -1.15 -31.97 5.74
N GLY A 73 -2.14 -31.69 6.58
CA GLY A 73 -2.17 -32.18 7.96
C GLY A 73 -1.32 -31.36 8.95
N ARG A 74 -0.65 -30.29 8.52
CA ARG A 74 0.06 -29.36 9.39
C ARG A 74 -0.74 -28.09 9.58
N ALA A 75 -1.04 -27.75 10.83
CA ALA A 75 -1.72 -26.49 11.15
C ALA A 75 -0.72 -25.33 11.21
N LEU A 76 -1.19 -24.12 10.86
CA LEU A 76 -0.47 -22.88 11.15
C LEU A 76 -0.40 -22.70 12.66
N ARG A 77 0.76 -22.27 13.17
CA ARG A 77 1.02 -22.13 14.60
C ARG A 77 1.50 -20.74 15.00
N GLN A 78 2.10 -20.01 14.07
CA GLN A 78 2.66 -18.69 14.36
C GLN A 78 2.80 -17.84 13.10
N ILE A 79 2.81 -16.53 13.30
CA ILE A 79 2.91 -15.52 12.24
C ILE A 79 4.17 -14.69 12.43
N VAL A 80 4.96 -14.58 11.38
CA VAL A 80 6.04 -13.58 11.25
C VAL A 80 5.64 -12.64 10.14
N PHE A 81 5.63 -11.34 10.43
CA PHE A 81 5.25 -10.31 9.48
C PHE A 81 6.45 -9.38 9.22
N ILE A 82 6.65 -8.98 7.98
CA ILE A 82 7.67 -7.99 7.58
C ILE A 82 6.98 -6.89 6.79
N GLY A 83 7.14 -5.65 7.24
CA GLY A 83 6.54 -4.47 6.63
C GLY A 83 7.41 -3.22 6.79
N ASP A 84 6.90 -2.10 6.30
CA ASP A 84 7.60 -0.81 6.30
C ASP A 84 6.88 0.28 7.11
N THR A 85 5.62 0.06 7.50
CA THR A 85 4.83 1.07 8.20
C THR A 85 4.27 0.56 9.52
N ARG A 86 4.60 1.23 10.62
CA ARG A 86 4.06 0.88 11.94
C ARG A 86 2.54 0.94 11.97
N ARG A 87 1.94 1.96 11.32
CA ARG A 87 0.49 2.17 11.34
C ARG A 87 -0.25 1.10 10.53
N ASN A 88 0.08 0.94 9.26
CA ASN A 88 -0.68 0.03 8.38
C ASN A 88 -0.26 -1.42 8.57
N ASP A 89 1.04 -1.71 8.54
CA ASP A 89 1.54 -3.08 8.65
C ASP A 89 1.45 -3.61 10.08
N GLY A 90 1.72 -2.75 11.07
CA GLY A 90 1.54 -3.11 12.46
C GLY A 90 0.09 -3.44 12.80
N LEU A 91 -0.88 -2.67 12.26
CA LEU A 91 -2.31 -2.95 12.43
C LEU A 91 -2.74 -4.21 11.67
N THR A 92 -2.25 -4.40 10.43
CA THR A 92 -2.52 -5.62 9.66
C THR A 92 -2.04 -6.86 10.41
N PHE A 93 -0.83 -6.81 10.94
CA PHE A 93 -0.27 -7.90 11.74
C PHE A 93 -1.10 -8.18 13.00
N ASP A 94 -1.51 -7.12 13.73
CA ASP A 94 -2.33 -7.24 14.93
C ASP A 94 -3.69 -7.88 14.61
N ASN A 95 -4.36 -7.42 13.56
CA ASN A 95 -5.62 -7.97 13.08
C ASN A 95 -5.48 -9.46 12.66
N LEU A 96 -4.39 -9.83 11.98
CA LEU A 96 -4.13 -11.22 11.61
C LEU A 96 -3.96 -12.13 12.82
N CYS A 97 -3.19 -11.68 13.81
CA CYS A 97 -3.05 -12.42 15.05
C CYS A 97 -4.36 -12.50 15.85
N GLN A 98 -5.18 -11.43 15.81
CA GLN A 98 -6.49 -11.43 16.44
C GLN A 98 -7.45 -12.44 15.79
N VAL A 99 -7.53 -12.42 14.46
CA VAL A 99 -8.43 -13.29 13.69
C VAL A 99 -8.02 -14.75 13.79
N SER A 100 -6.73 -15.02 13.71
CA SER A 100 -6.20 -16.40 13.73
C SER A 100 -6.07 -16.99 15.12
N GLY A 101 -5.99 -16.16 16.16
CA GLY A 101 -5.62 -16.59 17.51
C GLY A 101 -4.15 -17.03 17.66
N LEU A 102 -3.34 -16.86 16.62
CA LEU A 102 -1.95 -17.32 16.60
C LEU A 102 -1.01 -16.29 17.23
N PRO A 103 0.04 -16.75 17.93
CA PRO A 103 1.13 -15.88 18.35
C PRO A 103 1.93 -15.41 17.14
N GLY A 104 2.59 -14.26 17.29
CA GLY A 104 3.41 -13.74 16.21
C GLY A 104 4.27 -12.56 16.63
N THR A 105 5.13 -12.14 15.73
CA THR A 105 5.90 -10.91 15.80
C THR A 105 6.05 -10.28 14.43
N ALA A 106 6.24 -8.96 14.40
CA ALA A 106 6.49 -8.24 13.16
C ALA A 106 7.80 -7.47 13.19
N PHE A 107 8.47 -7.45 12.05
CA PHE A 107 9.55 -6.52 11.74
C PHE A 107 8.97 -5.36 10.93
N ILE A 108 9.24 -4.14 11.37
CA ILE A 108 8.90 -2.93 10.64
C ILE A 108 10.21 -2.18 10.36
N GLY A 109 10.58 -2.11 9.09
CA GLY A 109 11.85 -1.56 8.65
C GLY A 109 11.72 -0.24 7.91
N ASP A 110 12.72 0.61 8.12
CA ASP A 110 12.95 1.83 7.35
C ASP A 110 14.46 2.00 7.16
N GLU A 111 14.90 2.88 6.28
CA GLU A 111 16.31 3.24 6.11
C GLU A 111 16.46 4.74 6.32
N THR A 112 17.13 5.13 7.39
CA THR A 112 17.37 6.55 7.69
C THR A 112 18.87 6.82 7.82
N THR A 113 19.26 8.09 7.74
CA THR A 113 20.65 8.53 7.92
C THR A 113 21.04 8.66 9.39
N THR A 114 20.09 8.53 10.31
CA THR A 114 20.35 8.57 11.76
C THR A 114 21.12 7.33 12.20
N PRO A 115 21.79 7.37 13.39
CA PRO A 115 22.42 6.18 13.95
C PRO A 115 21.46 4.99 13.98
N VAL A 116 22.02 3.77 13.94
CA VAL A 116 21.21 2.53 14.07
C VAL A 116 20.39 2.61 15.35
N ASN A 117 19.09 2.44 15.20
CA ASN A 117 18.13 2.41 16.30
C ASN A 117 17.19 1.24 16.14
N ILE A 118 17.03 0.49 17.23
CA ILE A 118 16.10 -0.64 17.32
C ILE A 118 15.20 -0.37 18.50
N GLU A 119 13.90 -0.37 18.28
CA GLU A 119 12.87 -0.22 19.28
C GLU A 119 11.97 -1.46 19.29
N VAL A 120 11.64 -1.94 20.47
CA VAL A 120 10.58 -2.94 20.64
C VAL A 120 9.34 -2.22 21.14
N ALA A 121 8.30 -2.23 20.32
CA ALA A 121 7.00 -1.66 20.65
C ALA A 121 5.94 -2.75 20.74
N GLN A 122 4.74 -2.38 21.15
CA GLN A 122 3.59 -3.26 21.13
C GLN A 122 2.47 -2.67 20.28
N THR A 123 1.68 -3.56 19.65
CA THR A 123 0.41 -3.20 19.02
C THR A 123 -0.66 -2.92 20.07
N ALA A 124 -1.81 -2.43 19.65
CA ALA A 124 -2.97 -2.28 20.53
C ALA A 124 -3.43 -3.60 21.17
N GLY A 125 -3.26 -4.72 20.47
CA GLY A 125 -3.52 -6.06 20.96
C GLY A 125 -2.38 -6.67 21.81
N GLY A 126 -1.34 -5.90 22.15
CA GLY A 126 -0.23 -6.35 23.01
C GLY A 126 0.80 -7.24 22.30
N ARG A 127 0.83 -7.25 20.96
CA ARG A 127 1.77 -8.03 20.17
C ARG A 127 3.08 -7.29 19.94
N SER A 128 4.19 -8.03 19.94
CA SER A 128 5.52 -7.42 19.82
C SER A 128 5.82 -6.98 18.38
N LEU A 129 6.24 -5.73 18.25
CA LEU A 129 6.79 -5.13 17.04
C LEU A 129 8.28 -4.85 17.23
N TYR A 130 9.09 -5.33 16.31
CA TYR A 130 10.50 -4.99 16.21
C TYR A 130 10.65 -3.89 15.17
N LEU A 131 10.92 -2.66 15.61
CA LEU A 131 11.08 -1.49 14.77
C LEU A 131 12.57 -1.23 14.56
N ALA A 132 13.00 -1.10 13.32
CA ALA A 132 14.39 -0.85 12.98
C ALA A 132 14.51 0.23 11.90
N ASN A 133 15.41 1.20 12.10
CA ASN A 133 15.74 2.20 11.11
C ASN A 133 16.88 1.77 10.16
N ARG A 134 17.13 0.46 10.09
CA ARG A 134 18.05 -0.18 9.14
C ARG A 134 17.50 -1.55 8.76
N TRP A 135 17.37 -1.82 7.48
CA TRP A 135 16.94 -3.12 6.96
C TRP A 135 17.92 -4.24 7.29
N GLU A 136 19.19 -3.90 7.52
CA GLU A 136 20.22 -4.86 7.93
C GLU A 136 19.86 -5.60 9.23
N ALA A 137 19.13 -4.96 10.14
CA ALA A 137 18.66 -5.57 11.39
C ALA A 137 17.77 -6.81 11.17
N LEU A 138 17.11 -6.92 10.01
CA LEU A 138 16.33 -8.11 9.64
C LEU A 138 17.20 -9.36 9.54
N LEU A 139 18.39 -9.22 8.95
CA LEU A 139 19.31 -10.31 8.66
C LEU A 139 20.51 -10.36 9.63
N ASP A 140 20.60 -9.44 10.58
CA ASP A 140 21.67 -9.40 11.56
C ASP A 140 21.69 -10.71 12.38
N PRO A 141 22.82 -11.48 12.38
CA PRO A 141 22.94 -12.70 13.15
C PRO A 141 23.21 -12.43 14.64
N GLY A 142 23.51 -11.17 15.01
CA GLY A 142 23.84 -10.76 16.38
C GLY A 142 22.65 -10.84 17.35
N GLU A 143 22.93 -10.62 18.62
CA GLU A 143 21.92 -10.70 19.69
C GLU A 143 20.79 -9.66 19.54
N GLN A 144 21.05 -8.56 18.87
CA GLN A 144 20.04 -7.54 18.61
C GLN A 144 19.25 -7.79 17.31
N GLY A 145 19.68 -8.75 16.47
CA GLY A 145 18.99 -9.03 15.20
C GLY A 145 17.60 -9.62 15.37
N PHE A 146 16.75 -9.41 14.36
CA PHE A 146 15.34 -9.84 14.37
C PHE A 146 15.17 -11.35 14.58
N ARG A 147 16.05 -12.17 14.01
CA ARG A 147 16.02 -13.63 14.23
C ARG A 147 16.15 -13.98 15.71
N LYS A 148 17.08 -13.35 16.43
CA LYS A 148 17.27 -13.56 17.87
C LYS A 148 16.09 -13.01 18.67
N PHE A 149 15.53 -11.90 18.23
CA PHE A 149 14.31 -11.38 18.82
C PHE A 149 13.16 -12.40 18.72
N CYS A 150 12.90 -12.98 17.54
CA CYS A 150 11.91 -14.04 17.37
C CYS A 150 12.13 -15.20 18.34
N GLN A 151 13.37 -15.68 18.47
CA GLN A 151 13.72 -16.77 19.40
C GLN A 151 13.40 -16.40 20.85
N ARG A 152 13.70 -15.17 21.29
CA ARG A 152 13.35 -14.68 22.65
C ARG A 152 11.83 -14.58 22.88
N GLN A 153 11.05 -14.37 21.81
CA GLN A 153 9.57 -14.42 21.85
C GLN A 153 9.02 -15.87 21.81
N GLY A 154 9.89 -16.88 21.82
CA GLY A 154 9.49 -18.28 21.72
C GLY A 154 9.06 -18.72 20.31
N LEU A 155 9.32 -17.90 19.29
CA LEU A 155 9.00 -18.20 17.90
C LEU A 155 10.18 -18.93 17.23
N VAL A 156 9.93 -20.17 16.85
CA VAL A 156 10.91 -20.98 16.12
C VAL A 156 10.33 -21.32 14.77
N ALA A 157 10.98 -20.82 13.70
CA ALA A 157 10.51 -21.05 12.34
C ALA A 157 10.51 -22.53 11.97
N ASP A 158 9.37 -23.06 11.58
CA ASP A 158 9.15 -24.41 11.13
C ASP A 158 8.01 -24.49 10.09
N GLU A 159 7.55 -25.69 9.74
CA GLU A 159 6.47 -25.91 8.76
C GLU A 159 5.10 -25.32 9.19
N GLY A 160 4.92 -24.96 10.45
CA GLY A 160 3.72 -24.28 10.96
C GLY A 160 3.87 -22.77 11.05
N THR A 161 5.00 -22.22 10.57
CA THR A 161 5.27 -20.78 10.56
C THR A 161 4.87 -20.18 9.23
N VAL A 162 4.00 -19.17 9.26
CA VAL A 162 3.76 -18.34 8.08
C VAL A 162 4.63 -17.08 8.13
N LEU A 163 5.33 -16.80 7.05
CA LEU A 163 6.03 -15.55 6.80
C LEU A 163 5.21 -14.71 5.81
N LEU A 164 4.73 -13.59 6.28
CA LEU A 164 4.06 -12.58 5.46
C LEU A 164 5.00 -11.42 5.21
N VAL A 165 5.15 -11.03 3.96
CA VAL A 165 6.02 -9.91 3.57
C VAL A 165 5.18 -8.93 2.75
N ASP A 166 5.15 -7.68 3.19
CA ASP A 166 4.61 -6.60 2.38
C ASP A 166 5.49 -6.38 1.15
N LEU A 167 4.90 -5.94 0.04
CA LEU A 167 5.62 -5.79 -1.22
C LEU A 167 6.10 -4.36 -1.45
N ASP A 168 5.19 -3.39 -1.42
CA ASP A 168 5.50 -1.99 -1.73
C ASP A 168 6.32 -1.36 -0.61
N LYS A 169 7.50 -0.86 -0.95
CA LYS A 169 8.48 -0.28 -0.01
C LYS A 169 9.00 -1.23 1.08
N THR A 170 8.75 -2.52 0.91
CA THR A 170 9.28 -3.59 1.77
C THR A 170 10.14 -4.57 0.96
N ALA A 171 9.55 -5.50 0.24
CA ALA A 171 10.27 -6.42 -0.64
C ALA A 171 10.73 -5.74 -1.93
N LEU A 172 9.99 -4.75 -2.40
CA LEU A 172 10.30 -3.92 -3.57
C LEU A 172 10.52 -2.48 -3.14
N ALA A 173 11.63 -1.90 -3.58
CA ALA A 173 11.99 -0.51 -3.32
C ALA A 173 11.92 -0.15 -1.82
N ALA A 174 12.64 -0.88 -1.01
CA ALA A 174 12.64 -0.79 0.45
C ALA A 174 12.64 0.66 0.97
N ARG A 175 11.74 0.95 1.94
CA ARG A 175 11.52 2.29 2.49
C ARG A 175 12.82 2.92 2.98
N GLY A 176 13.02 4.20 2.60
CA GLY A 176 14.19 5.00 2.93
C GLY A 176 15.42 4.69 2.08
N ARG A 177 15.47 3.55 1.37
CA ARG A 177 16.59 3.16 0.51
C ARG A 177 16.35 3.57 -0.95
N ASN A 178 15.32 3.06 -1.56
CA ASN A 178 14.97 3.34 -2.95
C ASN A 178 13.47 3.67 -3.18
N ALA A 179 12.71 3.81 -2.12
CA ALA A 179 11.30 4.19 -2.16
C ALA A 179 11.07 5.56 -2.84
N ARG A 180 12.04 6.48 -2.77
CA ARG A 180 11.90 7.82 -3.35
C ARG A 180 11.75 7.78 -4.88
N VAL A 181 12.31 6.77 -5.57
CA VAL A 181 12.15 6.63 -7.03
C VAL A 181 10.70 6.34 -7.36
N ILE A 182 10.08 5.39 -6.64
CA ILE A 182 8.65 5.10 -6.78
C ILE A 182 7.80 6.34 -6.47
N ASP A 183 8.12 7.05 -5.38
CA ASP A 183 7.39 8.25 -4.99
C ASP A 183 7.52 9.37 -6.05
N GLN A 184 8.71 9.58 -6.60
CA GLN A 184 8.91 10.54 -7.69
C GLN A 184 8.15 10.18 -8.96
N VAL A 185 8.17 8.90 -9.36
CA VAL A 185 7.41 8.41 -10.52
C VAL A 185 5.91 8.61 -10.29
N ARG A 186 5.44 8.31 -9.09
CA ARG A 186 4.03 8.46 -8.70
C ARG A 186 3.59 9.92 -8.76
N ILE A 187 4.36 10.83 -8.14
CA ILE A 187 4.06 12.27 -8.17
C ILE A 187 3.97 12.78 -9.62
N ARG A 188 4.95 12.42 -10.47
CA ARG A 188 4.93 12.80 -11.88
C ARG A 188 3.71 12.25 -12.63
N ALA A 189 3.31 11.03 -12.33
CA ALA A 189 2.14 10.41 -12.93
C ALA A 189 0.85 11.13 -12.51
N VAL A 190 0.72 11.54 -11.23
CA VAL A 190 -0.41 12.35 -10.75
C VAL A 190 -0.41 13.70 -11.46
N GLU A 191 0.72 14.42 -11.43
CA GLU A 191 0.89 15.72 -12.05
C GLU A 191 0.51 15.70 -13.55
N ASN A 192 1.07 14.75 -14.31
CA ASN A 192 0.78 14.60 -15.72
C ASN A 192 -0.71 14.26 -15.99
N THR A 193 -1.33 13.49 -15.11
CA THR A 193 -2.75 13.14 -15.24
C THR A 193 -3.63 14.36 -15.03
N VAL A 194 -3.35 15.13 -13.98
CA VAL A 194 -4.09 16.36 -13.65
C VAL A 194 -3.86 17.42 -14.73
N ALA A 195 -2.61 17.62 -15.18
CA ALA A 195 -2.27 18.59 -16.21
C ALA A 195 -2.97 18.29 -17.54
N GLU A 196 -3.01 17.03 -17.98
CA GLU A 196 -3.71 16.66 -19.21
C GLU A 196 -5.23 16.84 -19.10
N SER A 197 -5.81 16.57 -17.91
CA SER A 197 -7.24 16.71 -17.69
C SER A 197 -7.69 18.17 -17.62
N LEU A 198 -6.85 19.06 -17.07
CA LEU A 198 -7.15 20.49 -16.90
C LEU A 198 -6.65 21.36 -18.08
N GLY A 199 -5.69 20.84 -18.87
CA GLY A 199 -5.12 21.56 -20.00
C GLY A 199 -4.55 22.93 -19.60
N ALA A 200 -5.03 24.01 -20.25
CA ALA A 200 -4.54 25.36 -20.00
C ALA A 200 -4.86 25.92 -18.59
N SER A 201 -5.77 25.30 -17.86
CA SER A 201 -6.12 25.70 -16.49
C SER A 201 -5.20 25.06 -15.44
N PHE A 202 -4.27 24.22 -15.84
CA PHE A 202 -3.35 23.57 -14.90
C PHE A 202 -2.32 24.56 -14.33
N ASP A 203 -2.29 24.66 -13.01
CA ASP A 203 -1.24 25.39 -12.28
C ASP A 203 -0.34 24.40 -11.53
N PRO A 204 0.92 24.22 -11.96
CA PRO A 204 1.87 23.30 -11.32
C PRO A 204 2.18 23.65 -9.87
N HIS A 205 2.18 24.94 -9.52
CA HIS A 205 2.47 25.37 -8.17
C HIS A 205 1.31 25.08 -7.22
N ALA A 206 0.10 25.41 -7.62
CA ALA A 206 -1.11 25.10 -6.85
C ALA A 206 -1.28 23.60 -6.68
N PHE A 207 -1.06 22.81 -7.76
CA PHE A 207 -1.03 21.35 -7.68
C PHE A 207 -0.04 20.83 -6.65
N ARG A 208 1.20 21.31 -6.70
CA ARG A 208 2.25 20.84 -5.80
C ARG A 208 1.92 21.15 -4.34
N THR A 209 1.44 22.35 -4.08
CA THR A 209 1.00 22.77 -2.74
C THR A 209 -0.10 21.87 -2.21
N ALA A 210 -1.13 21.59 -3.01
CA ALA A 210 -2.24 20.72 -2.63
C ALA A 210 -1.77 19.28 -2.39
N TYR A 211 -0.96 18.73 -3.30
CA TYR A 211 -0.44 17.36 -3.19
C TYR A 211 0.39 17.19 -1.92
N ASP A 212 1.37 18.07 -1.69
CA ASP A 212 2.29 17.98 -0.54
C ASP A 212 1.53 18.16 0.77
N ARG A 213 0.51 19.03 0.80
CA ARG A 213 -0.35 19.24 1.97
C ARG A 213 -1.19 18.01 2.30
N LEU A 214 -1.88 17.46 1.32
CA LEU A 214 -2.84 16.37 1.51
C LEU A 214 -2.19 14.98 1.61
N ASN A 215 -0.92 14.86 1.23
CA ASN A 215 -0.15 13.62 1.38
C ASN A 215 0.46 13.46 2.78
N GLN A 216 0.15 14.35 3.74
CA GLN A 216 0.63 14.25 5.10
C GLN A 216 -0.18 13.23 5.93
N PRO A 217 0.43 12.62 6.96
CA PRO A 217 -0.22 11.59 7.78
C PRO A 217 -1.55 12.01 8.40
N GLU A 218 -1.73 13.30 8.70
CA GLU A 218 -2.97 13.85 9.27
C GLU A 218 -4.17 13.72 8.34
N PHE A 219 -3.95 13.65 7.01
CA PHE A 219 -4.99 13.45 6.00
C PHE A 219 -5.18 11.98 5.61
N HIS A 220 -4.39 11.04 6.12
CA HIS A 220 -4.49 9.64 5.73
C HIS A 220 -5.85 9.00 6.08
N SER A 221 -6.54 9.48 7.10
CA SER A 221 -7.91 9.02 7.39
C SER A 221 -8.88 9.43 6.28
N PHE A 222 -8.75 10.64 5.76
CA PHE A 222 -9.55 11.20 4.70
C PHE A 222 -9.20 10.58 3.33
N THR A 223 -7.93 10.54 2.95
CA THR A 223 -7.46 9.97 1.69
C THR A 223 -7.38 8.44 1.71
N ALA A 224 -7.55 7.81 2.86
CA ALA A 224 -7.31 6.40 3.11
C ALA A 224 -5.90 5.93 2.69
N ASP A 225 -4.90 6.85 2.71
CA ASP A 225 -3.54 6.61 2.18
C ASP A 225 -3.58 6.03 0.75
N ASN A 226 -4.56 6.46 -0.04
CA ASN A 226 -4.79 5.98 -1.40
C ASN A 226 -4.45 7.05 -2.43
N GLN A 227 -3.46 6.76 -3.24
CA GLN A 227 -2.97 7.70 -4.26
C GLN A 227 -3.99 7.99 -5.38
N ASP A 228 -4.94 7.08 -5.67
CA ASP A 228 -6.06 7.37 -6.58
C ASP A 228 -6.94 8.47 -6.04
N TYR A 229 -7.25 8.40 -4.74
CA TYR A 229 -8.08 9.40 -4.08
C TYR A 229 -7.35 10.75 -4.02
N LEU A 230 -6.07 10.74 -3.66
CA LEU A 230 -5.26 11.95 -3.64
C LEU A 230 -5.16 12.58 -5.05
N ALA A 231 -4.92 11.77 -6.08
CA ALA A 231 -4.86 12.24 -7.46
C ALA A 231 -6.18 12.87 -7.92
N TYR A 232 -7.31 12.23 -7.58
CA TYR A 232 -8.63 12.77 -7.89
C TYR A 232 -8.93 14.07 -7.14
N ILE A 233 -8.58 14.13 -5.83
CA ILE A 233 -8.74 15.37 -5.04
C ILE A 233 -7.94 16.51 -5.67
N CYS A 234 -6.66 16.26 -6.03
CA CYS A 234 -5.84 17.27 -6.70
C CYS A 234 -6.42 17.73 -8.05
N LEU A 235 -7.08 16.82 -8.78
CA LEU A 235 -7.78 17.16 -10.02
C LEU A 235 -8.96 18.12 -9.78
N ILE A 236 -9.79 17.82 -8.78
CA ILE A 236 -10.94 18.66 -8.43
C ILE A 236 -10.50 20.03 -7.89
N LEU A 237 -9.47 20.07 -7.03
CA LEU A 237 -8.89 21.34 -6.56
C LEU A 237 -8.36 22.16 -7.74
N GLY A 238 -7.64 21.54 -8.66
CA GLY A 238 -7.12 22.21 -9.86
C GLY A 238 -8.21 22.70 -10.83
N SER A 239 -9.43 22.16 -10.76
CA SER A 239 -10.58 22.66 -11.53
C SER A 239 -11.21 23.92 -10.93
N GLY A 240 -10.85 24.28 -9.67
CA GLY A 240 -11.40 25.42 -8.96
C GLY A 240 -12.82 25.22 -8.39
N ILE A 241 -13.38 24.01 -8.47
CA ILE A 241 -14.71 23.72 -7.88
C ILE A 241 -14.63 23.70 -6.35
N VAL A 242 -13.51 23.27 -5.79
CA VAL A 242 -13.24 23.28 -4.36
C VAL A 242 -11.93 24.03 -4.13
N ASP A 243 -11.91 24.88 -3.12
CA ASP A 243 -10.69 25.54 -2.65
C ASP A 243 -9.91 24.64 -1.67
N LEU A 244 -8.58 24.76 -1.68
CA LEU A 244 -7.72 23.94 -0.82
C LEU A 244 -7.93 24.24 0.68
N ASP A 245 -8.03 25.52 1.05
CA ASP A 245 -8.17 25.92 2.46
C ASP A 245 -9.55 25.51 2.98
N ASP A 246 -10.58 25.62 2.15
CA ASP A 246 -11.92 25.11 2.47
C ASP A 246 -11.92 23.61 2.69
N LEU A 247 -11.28 22.83 1.79
CA LEU A 247 -11.15 21.38 1.94
C LEU A 247 -10.42 21.01 3.24
N VAL A 248 -9.28 21.62 3.48
CA VAL A 248 -8.49 21.39 4.70
C VAL A 248 -9.32 21.72 5.94
N GLY A 249 -10.05 22.84 5.92
CA GLY A 249 -10.95 23.24 7.00
C GLY A 249 -12.04 22.19 7.27
N GLN A 250 -12.71 21.70 6.25
CA GLN A 250 -13.75 20.67 6.36
C GLN A 250 -13.20 19.35 6.92
N VAL A 251 -12.03 18.94 6.48
CA VAL A 251 -11.39 17.70 6.97
C VAL A 251 -10.97 17.85 8.44
N LEU A 252 -10.31 18.94 8.80
CA LEU A 252 -9.83 19.16 10.18
C LEU A 252 -10.98 19.36 11.18
N GLN A 253 -12.12 19.92 10.74
CA GLN A 253 -13.34 20.04 11.53
C GLN A 253 -14.13 18.73 11.63
N GLY A 254 -13.75 17.70 10.84
CA GLY A 254 -14.42 16.42 10.84
C GLY A 254 -15.70 16.35 9.99
N SER A 255 -16.04 17.41 9.24
CA SER A 255 -17.20 17.42 8.33
C SER A 255 -16.99 16.48 7.16
N TRP A 256 -15.76 16.38 6.65
CA TRP A 256 -15.33 15.37 5.68
C TRP A 256 -14.31 14.43 6.35
N SER A 257 -14.78 13.32 6.83
CA SER A 257 -13.94 12.36 7.56
C SER A 257 -13.31 11.30 6.64
N ARG A 258 -13.91 11.06 5.48
CA ARG A 258 -13.52 10.01 4.53
C ARG A 258 -13.60 10.54 3.10
N PHE A 259 -12.87 9.91 2.19
CA PHE A 259 -12.97 10.19 0.75
C PHE A 259 -14.39 10.07 0.19
N ALA A 260 -15.20 9.16 0.76
CA ALA A 260 -16.61 9.02 0.41
C ALA A 260 -17.39 10.33 0.56
N ASP A 261 -17.18 11.01 1.69
CA ASP A 261 -17.88 12.26 1.99
C ASP A 261 -17.53 13.34 0.94
N PHE A 262 -16.29 13.38 0.48
CA PHE A 262 -15.82 14.31 -0.55
C PHE A 262 -16.39 13.98 -1.94
N ILE A 263 -16.25 12.71 -2.39
CA ILE A 263 -16.66 12.37 -3.77
C ILE A 263 -18.19 12.46 -3.96
N GLU A 264 -18.97 12.21 -2.91
CA GLU A 264 -20.42 12.41 -2.91
C GLU A 264 -20.80 13.90 -3.03
N GLN A 265 -20.03 14.80 -2.37
CA GLN A 265 -20.22 16.25 -2.53
C GLN A 265 -19.89 16.72 -3.94
N ILE A 266 -18.86 16.15 -4.58
CA ILE A 266 -18.53 16.46 -5.97
C ILE A 266 -19.62 15.93 -6.91
N GLU A 267 -20.16 14.73 -6.68
CA GLU A 267 -21.29 14.20 -7.47
C GLU A 267 -22.52 15.12 -7.38
N ALA A 268 -22.83 15.64 -6.20
CA ALA A 268 -23.93 16.61 -6.04
C ALA A 268 -23.70 17.92 -6.84
N ARG A 269 -22.45 18.21 -7.21
CA ARG A 269 -22.01 19.36 -8.00
C ARG A 269 -21.54 18.99 -9.40
N ALA A 270 -21.79 17.76 -9.87
CA ALA A 270 -21.29 17.27 -11.15
C ALA A 270 -21.68 18.15 -12.36
N GLY A 271 -22.81 18.85 -12.27
CA GLY A 271 -23.21 19.83 -13.28
C GLY A 271 -22.32 21.06 -13.44
N GLU A 272 -21.44 21.32 -12.47
CA GLU A 272 -20.44 22.41 -12.53
C GLU A 272 -19.14 21.94 -13.21
N LEU A 273 -18.94 20.64 -13.37
CA LEU A 273 -17.78 20.07 -14.06
C LEU A 273 -17.90 20.29 -15.57
N GLY A 274 -16.85 20.81 -16.19
CA GLY A 274 -16.82 21.01 -17.65
C GLY A 274 -16.51 19.72 -18.40
N GLY A 275 -17.18 19.45 -19.48
CA GLY A 275 -16.88 18.46 -20.53
C GLY A 275 -16.14 17.19 -20.08
N GLY A 276 -14.89 17.04 -20.50
CA GLY A 276 -14.11 15.83 -20.22
C GLY A 276 -13.85 15.57 -18.73
N LEU A 277 -13.93 16.59 -17.85
CA LEU A 277 -13.80 16.39 -16.40
C LEU A 277 -15.07 15.73 -15.82
N ALA A 278 -16.24 16.06 -16.35
CA ALA A 278 -17.50 15.42 -15.97
C ALA A 278 -17.51 13.92 -16.32
N ASP A 279 -17.05 13.59 -17.54
CA ASP A 279 -16.92 12.18 -17.96
C ASP A 279 -15.96 11.41 -17.08
N LEU A 280 -14.81 12.01 -16.78
CA LEU A 280 -13.79 11.40 -15.91
C LEU A 280 -14.29 11.21 -14.46
N HIS A 281 -14.99 12.22 -13.93
CA HIS A 281 -15.62 12.12 -12.62
C HIS A 281 -16.63 10.96 -12.59
N THR A 282 -17.52 10.88 -13.59
CA THR A 282 -18.52 9.80 -13.71
C THR A 282 -17.84 8.42 -13.72
N GLU A 283 -16.75 8.26 -14.47
CA GLU A 283 -15.98 7.00 -14.48
C GLU A 283 -15.43 6.67 -13.10
N ILE A 284 -14.77 7.63 -12.44
CA ILE A 284 -14.15 7.43 -11.13
C ILE A 284 -15.21 7.14 -10.06
N TYR A 285 -16.30 7.89 -10.04
CA TYR A 285 -17.40 7.72 -9.10
C TYR A 285 -18.08 6.35 -9.26
N THR A 286 -18.36 5.93 -10.48
CA THR A 286 -18.93 4.60 -10.76
C THR A 286 -18.02 3.49 -10.24
N ARG A 287 -16.72 3.57 -10.48
CA ARG A 287 -15.75 2.58 -9.98
C ARG A 287 -15.61 2.61 -8.46
N PHE A 288 -15.66 3.79 -7.88
CA PHE A 288 -15.64 3.96 -6.43
C PHE A 288 -16.85 3.26 -5.79
N LEU A 289 -18.06 3.45 -6.34
CA LEU A 289 -19.28 2.78 -5.86
C LEU A 289 -19.22 1.24 -6.00
N GLN A 290 -18.47 0.75 -6.99
CA GLN A 290 -18.21 -0.68 -7.18
C GLN A 290 -17.16 -1.23 -6.20
N GLY A 291 -16.59 -0.41 -5.31
CA GLY A 291 -15.53 -0.80 -4.39
C GLY A 291 -14.17 -1.04 -5.06
N ASP A 292 -13.95 -0.52 -6.28
CA ASP A 292 -12.65 -0.62 -6.95
C ASP A 292 -11.58 0.12 -6.12
N PRO A 293 -10.53 -0.55 -5.60
CA PRO A 293 -9.50 0.09 -4.79
C PRO A 293 -8.62 1.06 -5.59
N THR A 294 -8.71 1.02 -6.93
CA THR A 294 -7.95 1.87 -7.86
C THR A 294 -8.89 2.51 -8.87
N PRO A 295 -9.81 3.39 -8.46
CA PRO A 295 -10.87 3.89 -9.34
C PRO A 295 -10.35 4.82 -10.45
N PHE A 296 -9.19 5.45 -10.27
CA PHE A 296 -8.64 6.41 -11.24
C PHE A 296 -7.70 5.72 -12.26
N LYS A 297 -8.26 4.98 -13.20
CA LYS A 297 -7.49 4.15 -14.16
C LYS A 297 -6.52 4.96 -15.04
N ALA A 298 -6.89 6.17 -15.46
CA ALA A 298 -6.01 7.03 -16.26
C ALA A 298 -4.71 7.34 -15.51
N PHE A 299 -4.80 7.69 -14.22
CA PHE A 299 -3.65 7.89 -13.35
C PHE A 299 -2.82 6.59 -13.20
N ARG A 300 -3.45 5.46 -12.92
CA ARG A 300 -2.74 4.19 -12.75
C ARG A 300 -1.99 3.75 -14.01
N ARG A 301 -2.59 3.99 -15.17
CA ARG A 301 -1.92 3.73 -16.44
C ARG A 301 -0.66 4.60 -16.61
N LYS A 302 -0.73 5.89 -16.25
CA LYS A 302 0.41 6.80 -16.33
C LYS A 302 1.51 6.43 -15.33
N GLU A 303 1.15 6.09 -14.10
CA GLU A 303 2.09 5.60 -13.09
C GLU A 303 2.85 4.37 -13.61
N TYR A 304 2.12 3.40 -14.18
CA TYR A 304 2.72 2.20 -14.77
C TYR A 304 3.68 2.54 -15.92
N LEU A 305 3.24 3.37 -16.88
CA LEU A 305 4.07 3.75 -18.02
C LEU A 305 5.30 4.56 -17.59
N ALA A 306 5.16 5.47 -16.63
CA ALA A 306 6.27 6.25 -16.09
C ALA A 306 7.29 5.35 -15.36
N THR A 307 6.82 4.34 -14.64
CA THR A 307 7.68 3.34 -14.00
C THR A 307 8.47 2.54 -15.03
N ILE A 308 7.80 2.03 -16.08
CA ILE A 308 8.46 1.30 -17.16
C ILE A 308 9.49 2.21 -17.88
N HIS A 309 9.12 3.44 -18.16
CA HIS A 309 10.03 4.40 -18.80
C HIS A 309 11.27 4.64 -17.93
N ARG A 310 11.10 4.88 -16.64
CA ARG A 310 12.20 5.06 -15.69
C ARG A 310 13.14 3.85 -15.68
N MET A 311 12.59 2.65 -15.61
CA MET A 311 13.36 1.40 -15.69
C MET A 311 14.13 1.27 -17.02
N GLY A 312 13.55 1.75 -18.12
CA GLY A 312 14.18 1.72 -19.45
C GLY A 312 15.26 2.76 -19.68
N CYS A 313 15.31 3.81 -18.85
CA CYS A 313 16.31 4.88 -18.97
C CYS A 313 17.61 4.58 -18.21
N LEU A 314 17.66 3.51 -17.42
CA LEU A 314 18.87 3.11 -16.70
C LEU A 314 19.81 2.37 -17.67
N GLY A 315 20.87 3.03 -18.10
CA GLY A 315 21.93 2.46 -18.92
C GLY A 315 23.06 1.86 -18.08
N ASP A 316 23.99 1.19 -18.75
CA ASP A 316 25.15 0.58 -18.08
C ASP A 316 26.12 1.62 -17.49
N ASP A 317 26.08 2.85 -18.00
CA ASP A 317 26.86 4.00 -17.57
C ASP A 317 26.17 4.84 -16.48
N ALA A 318 24.93 4.49 -16.11
CA ALA A 318 24.25 5.16 -15.03
C ALA A 318 25.02 5.04 -13.71
N PRO A 319 25.00 6.07 -12.83
CA PRO A 319 25.63 5.99 -11.53
C PRO A 319 25.16 4.76 -10.75
N LEU A 320 26.07 4.14 -10.00
CA LEU A 320 25.77 2.91 -9.26
C LEU A 320 24.53 3.08 -8.35
N LEU A 321 24.43 4.25 -7.69
CA LEU A 321 23.30 4.55 -6.83
C LEU A 321 21.95 4.53 -7.59
N GLU A 322 21.92 5.15 -8.79
CA GLU A 322 20.74 5.14 -9.65
C GLU A 322 20.39 3.75 -10.19
N ARG A 323 21.40 2.91 -10.40
CA ARG A 323 21.21 1.52 -10.86
C ARG A 323 20.74 0.59 -9.73
N MET A 324 20.98 0.96 -8.48
CA MET A 324 20.49 0.25 -7.29
C MET A 324 19.06 0.64 -6.90
N GLU A 325 18.64 1.84 -7.28
CA GLU A 325 17.28 2.31 -7.10
C GLU A 325 16.35 1.75 -8.19
#